data_60b879cf140b1034091484b4b0e7ad2f
#
_entry.id   60b879cf140b1034091484b4b0e7ad2f
#
_cell.length_a   1.000
_cell.length_b   1.000
_cell.length_c   1.000
_cell.angle_alpha   90.00
_cell.angle_beta   90.00
_cell.angle_gamma   90.00
#
_symmetry.space_group_name_H-M   'P 1'
#
loop_
_entity.id
_entity.type
_entity.pdbx_description
1 polymer ?
#
loop_
_entity_poly.entity_id
_entity_poly.type
_entity_poly.pdbx_seq_one_letter_code
_entity_poly.pdbx_strand_id
1 'polypeptide(L)'
;MSAGPLAARLAELGPYFAIQSHEPGLTPPGPWLPLAALLREPAVLTDRIGQVRDGLAAAGGRAPGQVEFRVAASVAQLGLSARLLAPALGAEVLGGWLRLDPGQVWWVPELGGPFGLSVPATALAVPGPAPVRGLLAGPVSELAGAVAARSVSARILWGNVASAISGAAAMISAARPDLAPRARAAAATALEFPALAGAGDGPPGTAGFRRRSCCLIYRLAAGPGTGLCGDCVLSGRRGRPGRSGQDEPGAAVDQLADRVQVTGMGGRLGDHVQDRLP
;
A
#
# COMPACT_ATOMS: atom_id res chain seq x y z
N MET A 1 11.62 -18.35 14.31
CA MET A 1 12.75 -17.40 14.29
C MET A 1 12.29 -16.09 14.90
N SER A 2 13.00 -15.53 15.87
CA SER A 2 12.61 -14.28 16.54
C SER A 2 12.82 -13.13 15.57
N ALA A 3 11.82 -12.27 15.40
CA ALA A 3 11.95 -11.04 14.61
C ALA A 3 13.11 -10.21 15.19
N GLY A 4 14.00 -9.71 14.32
CA GLY A 4 15.09 -8.83 14.76
C GLY A 4 14.53 -7.56 15.40
N PRO A 5 15.32 -6.83 16.20
CA PRO A 5 14.85 -5.67 16.98
C PRO A 5 14.13 -4.61 16.14
N LEU A 6 14.56 -4.39 14.88
CA LEU A 6 13.89 -3.44 13.99
C LEU A 6 12.52 -3.96 13.51
N ALA A 7 12.41 -5.25 13.16
CA ALA A 7 11.14 -5.83 12.72
C ALA A 7 10.06 -5.77 13.83
N ALA A 8 10.44 -6.00 15.09
CA ALA A 8 9.54 -5.83 16.23
C ALA A 8 9.07 -4.38 16.37
N ARG A 9 9.98 -3.42 16.32
CA ARG A 9 9.65 -1.98 16.38
C ARG A 9 8.79 -1.50 15.20
N LEU A 10 8.98 -2.08 14.01
CA LEU A 10 8.14 -1.80 12.85
C LEU A 10 6.71 -2.32 13.07
N ALA A 11 6.55 -3.52 13.64
CA ALA A 11 5.24 -4.08 13.93
C ALA A 11 4.43 -3.25 14.94
N GLU A 12 5.10 -2.56 15.89
CA GLU A 12 4.47 -1.63 16.83
C GLU A 12 3.85 -0.39 16.15
N LEU A 13 4.31 -0.03 14.95
CA LEU A 13 3.74 1.07 14.15
C LEU A 13 2.44 0.67 13.45
N GLY A 14 2.08 -0.61 13.48
CA GLY A 14 0.86 -1.14 12.89
C GLY A 14 1.09 -2.14 11.75
N PRO A 15 0.03 -2.79 11.28
CA PRO A 15 0.12 -3.93 10.37
C PRO A 15 0.74 -3.60 8.99
N TYR A 16 0.62 -2.37 8.52
CA TYR A 16 1.28 -1.94 7.27
C TYR A 16 2.80 -1.89 7.35
N PHE A 17 3.35 -1.80 8.56
CA PHE A 17 4.80 -1.73 8.81
C PHE A 17 5.40 -3.10 9.14
N ALA A 18 4.58 -4.05 9.59
CA ALA A 18 5.03 -5.38 10.01
C ALA A 18 5.68 -6.15 8.84
N ILE A 19 6.87 -6.69 9.07
CA ILE A 19 7.60 -7.54 8.13
C ILE A 19 8.07 -8.81 8.85
N GLN A 20 8.21 -9.88 8.09
CA GLN A 20 8.84 -11.12 8.56
C GLN A 20 10.27 -11.17 8.03
N SER A 21 11.11 -11.99 8.66
CA SER A 21 12.46 -12.26 8.18
C SER A 21 12.64 -13.74 7.89
N HIS A 22 13.47 -14.05 6.90
CA HIS A 22 13.88 -15.40 6.54
C HIS A 22 15.42 -15.48 6.40
N GLU A 23 15.93 -16.70 6.38
CA GLU A 23 17.35 -16.96 6.11
C GLU A 23 17.71 -16.52 4.68
N PRO A 24 18.82 -15.80 4.49
CA PRO A 24 19.28 -15.42 3.16
C PRO A 24 19.42 -16.61 2.22
N GLY A 25 18.86 -16.48 1.01
CA GLY A 25 18.91 -17.53 -0.01
C GLY A 25 17.84 -18.61 0.14
N LEU A 26 17.02 -18.59 1.20
CA LEU A 26 15.91 -19.53 1.35
C LEU A 26 14.57 -18.89 0.97
N THR A 27 13.66 -19.73 0.45
CA THR A 27 12.26 -19.35 0.27
C THR A 27 11.52 -19.54 1.60
N PRO A 28 10.75 -18.55 2.09
CA PRO A 28 9.91 -18.74 3.26
C PRO A 28 8.87 -19.84 3.02
N PRO A 29 8.55 -20.67 4.05
CA PRO A 29 7.53 -21.69 3.91
C PRO A 29 6.13 -21.07 3.77
N GLY A 30 5.34 -21.53 2.77
CA GLY A 30 3.98 -21.05 2.51
C GLY A 30 3.77 -20.52 1.10
N PRO A 31 2.68 -19.81 0.82
CA PRO A 31 2.29 -19.38 -0.51
C PRO A 31 3.01 -18.08 -0.94
N TRP A 32 4.30 -18.03 -0.70
CA TRP A 32 5.12 -16.85 -1.00
C TRP A 32 5.52 -16.79 -2.47
N LEU A 33 5.42 -15.62 -3.05
CA LEU A 33 5.92 -15.28 -4.39
C LEU A 33 7.07 -14.26 -4.28
N PRO A 34 8.08 -14.33 -5.15
CA PRO A 34 9.12 -13.31 -5.18
C PRO A 34 8.54 -11.97 -5.63
N LEU A 35 8.95 -10.88 -5.00
CA LEU A 35 8.52 -9.54 -5.40
C LEU A 35 8.93 -9.23 -6.85
N ALA A 36 10.05 -9.78 -7.31
CA ALA A 36 10.49 -9.67 -8.70
C ALA A 36 9.44 -10.20 -9.69
N ALA A 37 8.74 -11.28 -9.38
CA ALA A 37 7.67 -11.80 -10.24
C ALA A 37 6.53 -10.77 -10.38
N LEU A 38 6.09 -10.15 -9.28
CA LEU A 38 5.06 -9.12 -9.31
C LEU A 38 5.45 -7.92 -10.19
N LEU A 39 6.74 -7.54 -10.20
CA LEU A 39 7.23 -6.37 -10.92
C LEU A 39 7.50 -6.64 -12.40
N ARG A 40 7.94 -7.87 -12.75
CA ARG A 40 8.53 -8.19 -14.05
C ARG A 40 7.75 -9.23 -14.86
N GLU A 41 6.84 -9.97 -14.23
CA GLU A 41 6.00 -10.94 -14.91
C GLU A 41 4.60 -10.37 -15.15
N PRO A 42 4.25 -10.03 -16.40
CA PRO A 42 2.96 -9.40 -16.72
C PRO A 42 1.74 -10.19 -16.23
N ALA A 43 1.80 -11.53 -16.22
CA ALA A 43 0.72 -12.40 -15.76
C ALA A 43 0.48 -12.20 -14.24
N VAL A 44 1.52 -12.26 -13.42
CA VAL A 44 1.41 -12.12 -11.96
C VAL A 44 0.78 -10.78 -11.56
N LEU A 45 1.22 -9.69 -12.19
CA LEU A 45 0.63 -8.37 -11.94
C LEU A 45 -0.82 -8.28 -12.46
N THR A 46 -1.12 -8.89 -13.60
CA THR A 46 -2.49 -8.91 -14.16
C THR A 46 -3.43 -9.69 -13.26
N ASP A 47 -3.00 -10.84 -12.75
CA ASP A 47 -3.76 -11.65 -11.80
C ASP A 47 -4.01 -10.89 -10.50
N ARG A 48 -2.99 -10.19 -9.98
CA ARG A 48 -3.15 -9.33 -8.80
C ARG A 48 -4.18 -8.22 -9.03
N ILE A 49 -4.14 -7.56 -10.19
CA ILE A 49 -5.13 -6.54 -10.55
C ILE A 49 -6.53 -7.15 -10.69
N GLY A 50 -6.62 -8.36 -11.25
CA GLY A 50 -7.87 -9.13 -11.36
C GLY A 50 -8.49 -9.40 -9.99
N GLN A 51 -7.70 -9.91 -9.03
CA GLN A 51 -8.13 -10.13 -7.66
C GLN A 51 -8.64 -8.84 -7.00
N VAL A 52 -7.93 -7.72 -7.17
CA VAL A 52 -8.39 -6.41 -6.66
C VAL A 52 -9.69 -5.99 -7.32
N ARG A 53 -9.85 -6.23 -8.64
CA ARG A 53 -11.09 -5.96 -9.38
C ARG A 53 -12.28 -6.72 -8.81
N ASP A 54 -12.09 -8.01 -8.54
CA ASP A 54 -13.11 -8.88 -7.96
C ASP A 54 -13.49 -8.43 -6.54
N GLY A 55 -12.50 -8.11 -5.71
CA GLY A 55 -12.72 -7.56 -4.37
C GLY A 55 -13.50 -6.23 -4.38
N LEU A 56 -13.13 -5.31 -5.28
CA LEU A 56 -13.85 -4.04 -5.46
C LEU A 56 -15.29 -4.23 -5.95
N ALA A 57 -15.50 -5.19 -6.85
CA ALA A 57 -16.82 -5.54 -7.36
C ALA A 57 -17.70 -6.11 -6.24
N ALA A 58 -17.18 -7.08 -5.48
CA ALA A 58 -17.87 -7.69 -4.35
C ALA A 58 -18.24 -6.66 -3.28
N ALA A 59 -17.30 -5.80 -2.88
CA ALA A 59 -17.54 -4.72 -1.92
C ALA A 59 -18.60 -3.71 -2.38
N GLY A 60 -18.74 -3.52 -3.68
CA GLY A 60 -19.74 -2.62 -4.30
C GLY A 60 -21.04 -3.30 -4.72
N GLY A 61 -21.22 -4.61 -4.46
CA GLY A 61 -22.40 -5.36 -4.91
C GLY A 61 -22.53 -5.40 -6.44
N ARG A 62 -21.42 -5.50 -7.19
CA ARG A 62 -21.35 -5.42 -8.66
C ARG A 62 -20.74 -6.67 -9.26
N ALA A 63 -21.00 -6.91 -10.53
CA ALA A 63 -20.26 -7.90 -11.29
C ALA A 63 -18.82 -7.36 -11.58
N PRO A 64 -17.78 -8.23 -11.62
CA PRO A 64 -16.41 -7.81 -11.92
C PRO A 64 -16.29 -7.02 -13.24
N GLY A 65 -17.06 -7.38 -14.27
CA GLY A 65 -17.09 -6.67 -15.55
C GLY A 65 -17.52 -5.20 -15.48
N GLN A 66 -18.21 -4.80 -14.41
CA GLN A 66 -18.66 -3.42 -14.19
C GLN A 66 -17.57 -2.55 -13.53
N VAL A 67 -16.47 -3.13 -13.07
CA VAL A 67 -15.32 -2.40 -12.57
C VAL A 67 -14.32 -2.22 -13.71
N GLU A 68 -14.04 -0.98 -14.10
CA GLU A 68 -13.04 -0.70 -15.13
C GLU A 68 -11.67 -1.25 -14.71
N PHE A 69 -10.98 -1.97 -15.59
CA PHE A 69 -9.68 -2.57 -15.28
C PHE A 69 -8.64 -1.53 -14.81
N ARG A 70 -8.64 -0.33 -15.43
CA ARG A 70 -7.72 0.75 -15.02
C ARG A 70 -8.00 1.30 -13.62
N VAL A 71 -9.25 1.21 -13.12
CA VAL A 71 -9.59 1.57 -11.73
C VAL A 71 -8.99 0.56 -10.79
N ALA A 72 -9.20 -0.73 -11.06
CA ALA A 72 -8.58 -1.81 -10.29
C ALA A 72 -7.04 -1.74 -10.32
N ALA A 73 -6.45 -1.46 -11.47
CA ALA A 73 -5.00 -1.30 -11.62
C ALA A 73 -4.45 -0.12 -10.81
N SER A 74 -5.16 1.02 -10.79
CA SER A 74 -4.78 2.18 -9.97
C SER A 74 -4.88 1.87 -8.47
N VAL A 75 -5.95 1.20 -8.04
CA VAL A 75 -6.14 0.82 -6.63
C VAL A 75 -5.12 -0.24 -6.20
N ALA A 76 -4.86 -1.25 -7.05
CA ALA A 76 -3.83 -2.26 -6.80
C ALA A 76 -2.45 -1.60 -6.61
N GLN A 77 -2.07 -0.67 -7.50
CA GLN A 77 -0.78 0.03 -7.41
C GLN A 77 -0.70 0.91 -6.15
N LEU A 78 -1.79 1.57 -5.74
CA LEU A 78 -1.83 2.33 -4.50
C LEU A 78 -1.56 1.42 -3.29
N GLY A 79 -2.26 0.29 -3.18
CA GLY A 79 -2.09 -0.67 -2.10
C GLY A 79 -0.69 -1.30 -2.07
N LEU A 80 -0.16 -1.69 -3.25
CA LEU A 80 1.20 -2.23 -3.38
C LEU A 80 2.25 -1.19 -2.97
N SER A 81 2.11 0.06 -3.42
CA SER A 81 3.01 1.15 -3.04
C SER A 81 2.96 1.44 -1.55
N ALA A 82 1.77 1.49 -0.95
CA ALA A 82 1.60 1.69 0.49
C ALA A 82 2.30 0.60 1.30
N ARG A 83 2.13 -0.66 0.89
CA ARG A 83 2.72 -1.79 1.58
C ARG A 83 4.24 -1.88 1.47
N LEU A 84 4.82 -1.43 0.35
CA LEU A 84 6.29 -1.38 0.18
C LEU A 84 6.90 -0.19 0.90
N LEU A 85 6.24 0.97 0.85
CA LEU A 85 6.78 2.23 1.38
C LEU A 85 6.63 2.36 2.89
N ALA A 86 5.56 1.82 3.50
CA ALA A 86 5.32 1.95 4.93
C ALA A 86 6.47 1.38 5.77
N PRO A 87 6.92 0.11 5.61
CA PRO A 87 8.02 -0.40 6.42
C PRO A 87 9.34 0.32 6.14
N ALA A 88 9.57 0.80 4.92
CA ALA A 88 10.77 1.55 4.58
C ALA A 88 10.80 2.92 5.27
N LEU A 89 9.67 3.66 5.24
CA LEU A 89 9.54 4.92 5.96
C LEU A 89 9.63 4.71 7.48
N GLY A 90 8.99 3.65 7.99
CA GLY A 90 9.08 3.27 9.39
C GLY A 90 10.52 2.99 9.83
N ALA A 91 11.29 2.23 9.05
CA ALA A 91 12.69 1.95 9.31
C ALA A 91 13.52 3.25 9.36
N GLU A 92 13.34 4.13 8.39
CA GLU A 92 14.02 5.43 8.32
C GLU A 92 13.71 6.31 9.54
N VAL A 93 12.43 6.40 9.92
CA VAL A 93 11.97 7.16 11.10
C VAL A 93 12.51 6.59 12.41
N LEU A 94 12.61 5.28 12.52
CA LEU A 94 13.17 4.58 13.67
C LEU A 94 14.71 4.59 13.69
N GLY A 95 15.38 5.17 12.68
CA GLY A 95 16.84 5.21 12.56
C GLY A 95 17.46 3.87 12.22
N GLY A 96 16.69 2.98 11.59
CA GLY A 96 17.11 1.67 11.09
C GLY A 96 17.31 1.66 9.58
N TRP A 97 17.71 0.48 9.08
CA TRP A 97 17.94 0.23 7.66
C TRP A 97 17.02 -0.89 7.20
N LEU A 98 16.41 -0.71 6.05
CA LEU A 98 15.62 -1.75 5.38
C LEU A 98 15.89 -1.70 3.89
N ARG A 99 16.46 -2.76 3.35
CA ARG A 99 16.66 -2.93 1.92
C ARG A 99 15.63 -3.90 1.35
N LEU A 100 14.83 -3.45 0.39
CA LEU A 100 13.89 -4.29 -0.33
C LEU A 100 14.39 -4.58 -1.75
N ASP A 101 15.25 -5.60 -1.85
CA ASP A 101 15.70 -6.14 -3.13
C ASP A 101 14.63 -7.08 -3.70
N PRO A 102 14.03 -6.79 -4.87
CA PRO A 102 12.92 -7.58 -5.40
C PRO A 102 13.23 -9.07 -5.60
N GLY A 103 14.53 -9.40 -5.84
CA GLY A 103 14.95 -10.79 -6.00
C GLY A 103 15.05 -11.57 -4.68
N GLN A 104 15.04 -10.87 -3.54
CA GLN A 104 15.19 -11.46 -2.21
C GLN A 104 14.02 -11.20 -1.29
N VAL A 105 13.05 -10.40 -1.72
CA VAL A 105 11.82 -10.10 -0.98
C VAL A 105 10.71 -11.00 -1.47
N TRP A 106 9.96 -11.56 -0.53
CA TRP A 106 8.80 -12.41 -0.80
C TRP A 106 7.52 -11.72 -0.31
N TRP A 107 6.44 -11.94 -1.02
CA TRP A 107 5.14 -11.41 -0.67
C TRP A 107 4.06 -12.49 -0.79
N VAL A 108 2.97 -12.35 -0.06
CA VAL A 108 1.81 -13.26 -0.14
C VAL A 108 0.70 -12.58 -0.93
N PRO A 109 0.11 -13.23 -1.96
CA PRO A 109 -0.93 -12.63 -2.80
C PRO A 109 -2.31 -12.63 -2.11
N GLU A 110 -2.39 -12.11 -0.88
CA GLU A 110 -3.62 -11.96 -0.11
C GLU A 110 -4.29 -10.61 -0.37
N LEU A 111 -5.62 -10.58 -0.27
CA LEU A 111 -6.46 -9.38 -0.32
C LEU A 111 -7.04 -9.09 1.06
N GLY A 112 -7.52 -7.86 1.26
CA GLY A 112 -8.26 -7.50 2.47
C GLY A 112 -7.41 -6.94 3.59
N GLY A 113 -6.20 -6.49 3.29
CA GLY A 113 -5.31 -5.87 4.28
C GLY A 113 -3.88 -5.74 3.77
N PRO A 114 -2.96 -5.38 4.66
CA PRO A 114 -1.55 -5.40 4.35
C PRO A 114 -1.08 -6.85 4.21
N PHE A 115 -0.81 -7.25 2.97
CA PHE A 115 -0.29 -8.59 2.67
C PHE A 115 1.07 -8.87 3.33
N GLY A 116 1.40 -10.14 3.55
CA GLY A 116 2.66 -10.57 4.12
C GLY A 116 3.87 -10.11 3.27
N LEU A 117 4.89 -9.57 3.93
CA LEU A 117 6.21 -9.31 3.35
C LEU A 117 7.26 -10.03 4.18
N SER A 118 8.14 -10.77 3.51
CA SER A 118 9.30 -11.40 4.12
C SER A 118 10.58 -10.92 3.44
N VAL A 119 11.57 -10.54 4.25
CA VAL A 119 12.85 -10.01 3.80
C VAL A 119 13.98 -10.90 4.33
N PRO A 120 15.12 -11.01 3.65
CA PRO A 120 16.27 -11.70 4.25
C PRO A 120 16.73 -10.96 5.52
N ALA A 121 17.15 -11.70 6.54
CA ALA A 121 17.59 -11.12 7.81
C ALA A 121 18.69 -10.05 7.62
N THR A 122 19.53 -10.20 6.61
CA THR A 122 20.57 -9.24 6.23
C THR A 122 20.02 -7.90 5.74
N ALA A 123 18.79 -7.84 5.24
CA ALA A 123 18.16 -6.60 4.75
C ALA A 123 17.91 -5.57 5.87
N LEU A 124 17.92 -6.01 7.11
CA LEU A 124 17.70 -5.20 8.31
C LEU A 124 19.00 -4.79 9.02
N ALA A 125 20.13 -5.30 8.60
CA ALA A 125 21.40 -5.19 9.31
C ALA A 125 22.44 -4.29 8.64
N VAL A 126 22.34 -4.09 7.32
CA VAL A 126 23.38 -3.43 6.52
C VAL A 126 23.02 -1.97 6.28
N PRO A 127 23.86 -1.01 6.73
CA PRO A 127 23.71 0.39 6.36
C PRO A 127 23.74 0.59 4.83
N GLY A 128 22.87 1.46 4.34
CA GLY A 128 22.71 1.74 2.91
C GLY A 128 22.10 3.14 2.69
N PRO A 129 21.72 3.48 1.45
CA PRO A 129 20.98 4.71 1.18
C PRO A 129 19.65 4.71 1.92
N ALA A 130 19.08 5.91 2.12
CA ALA A 130 17.77 6.08 2.75
C ALA A 130 16.76 5.07 2.16
N PRO A 131 16.12 4.23 2.99
CA PRO A 131 15.30 3.10 2.51
C PRO A 131 14.23 3.51 1.49
N VAL A 132 13.53 4.62 1.76
CA VAL A 132 12.47 5.13 0.87
C VAL A 132 13.03 5.56 -0.49
N ARG A 133 14.17 6.24 -0.52
CA ARG A 133 14.80 6.70 -1.78
C ARG A 133 15.23 5.52 -2.66
N GLY A 134 15.77 4.48 -2.06
CA GLY A 134 16.14 3.25 -2.78
C GLY A 134 14.92 2.57 -3.42
N LEU A 135 13.80 2.50 -2.71
CA LEU A 135 12.55 1.97 -3.25
C LEU A 135 11.98 2.82 -4.37
N LEU A 136 12.00 4.14 -4.23
CA LEU A 136 11.50 5.05 -5.25
C LEU A 136 12.31 4.94 -6.55
N ALA A 137 13.64 4.79 -6.44
CA ALA A 137 14.52 4.64 -7.60
C ALA A 137 14.46 3.25 -8.27
N GLY A 138 14.00 2.23 -7.57
CA GLY A 138 13.94 0.84 -8.02
C GLY A 138 12.52 0.28 -8.05
N PRO A 139 12.13 -0.57 -7.09
CA PRO A 139 10.88 -1.35 -7.15
C PRO A 139 9.61 -0.55 -7.37
N VAL A 140 9.50 0.65 -6.79
CA VAL A 140 8.32 1.51 -6.96
C VAL A 140 8.25 2.08 -8.37
N SER A 141 9.38 2.48 -8.96
CA SER A 141 9.47 2.90 -10.36
C SER A 141 9.16 1.76 -11.32
N GLU A 142 9.70 0.56 -11.06
CA GLU A 142 9.39 -0.65 -11.84
C GLU A 142 7.88 -0.94 -11.81
N LEU A 143 7.26 -0.91 -10.63
CA LEU A 143 5.81 -1.11 -10.46
C LEU A 143 5.01 -0.04 -11.22
N ALA A 144 5.39 1.22 -11.09
CA ALA A 144 4.70 2.31 -11.80
C ALA A 144 4.78 2.12 -13.33
N GLY A 145 5.96 1.75 -13.86
CA GLY A 145 6.13 1.43 -15.29
C GLY A 145 5.28 0.24 -15.73
N ALA A 146 5.27 -0.85 -14.95
CA ALA A 146 4.48 -2.03 -15.24
C ALA A 146 2.96 -1.75 -15.23
N VAL A 147 2.47 -0.91 -14.33
CA VAL A 147 1.04 -0.53 -14.27
C VAL A 147 0.69 0.52 -15.33
N ALA A 148 1.60 1.42 -15.72
CA ALA A 148 1.37 2.37 -16.80
C ALA A 148 1.01 1.67 -18.12
N ALA A 149 1.63 0.53 -18.40
CA ALA A 149 1.30 -0.31 -19.57
C ALA A 149 -0.16 -0.83 -19.59
N ARG A 150 -0.92 -0.61 -18.51
CA ARG A 150 -2.34 -0.99 -18.35
C ARG A 150 -3.28 0.20 -18.38
N SER A 151 -2.93 1.22 -19.18
CA SER A 151 -3.75 2.43 -19.41
C SER A 151 -4.02 3.27 -18.16
N VAL A 152 -3.10 3.26 -17.19
CA VAL A 152 -3.08 4.18 -16.05
C VAL A 152 -1.99 5.23 -16.27
N SER A 153 -2.35 6.52 -16.25
CA SER A 153 -1.38 7.58 -16.50
C SER A 153 -0.32 7.68 -15.40
N ALA A 154 0.91 8.00 -15.76
CA ALA A 154 2.01 8.21 -14.81
C ALA A 154 1.64 9.22 -13.71
N ARG A 155 0.88 10.28 -14.05
CA ARG A 155 0.39 11.27 -13.07
C ARG A 155 -0.47 10.64 -11.97
N ILE A 156 -1.33 9.66 -12.31
CA ILE A 156 -2.13 8.92 -11.32
C ILE A 156 -1.21 8.06 -10.45
N LEU A 157 -0.30 7.32 -11.08
CA LEU A 157 0.59 6.38 -10.39
C LEU A 157 1.51 7.08 -9.41
N TRP A 158 2.13 8.19 -9.81
CA TRP A 158 2.96 8.98 -8.90
C TRP A 158 2.16 9.73 -7.83
N GLY A 159 0.93 10.13 -8.13
CA GLY A 159 0.01 10.63 -7.12
C GLY A 159 -0.37 9.57 -6.07
N ASN A 160 -0.54 8.31 -6.48
CA ASN A 160 -0.75 7.20 -5.55
C ASN A 160 0.49 6.95 -4.67
N VAL A 161 1.69 7.04 -5.23
CA VAL A 161 2.95 6.93 -4.46
C VAL A 161 3.06 8.06 -3.44
N ALA A 162 2.77 9.31 -3.83
CA ALA A 162 2.75 10.44 -2.90
C ALA A 162 1.73 10.25 -1.76
N SER A 163 0.54 9.74 -2.08
CA SER A 163 -0.48 9.35 -1.11
C SER A 163 0.00 8.28 -0.14
N ALA A 164 0.67 7.24 -0.65
CA ALA A 164 1.22 6.16 0.15
C ALA A 164 2.28 6.66 1.16
N ILE A 165 3.17 7.56 0.72
CA ILE A 165 4.19 8.18 1.59
C ILE A 165 3.51 9.03 2.68
N SER A 166 2.57 9.90 2.29
CA SER A 166 1.84 10.74 3.24
C SER A 166 1.02 9.92 4.23
N GLY A 167 0.33 8.88 3.75
CA GLY A 167 -0.44 7.95 4.58
C GLY A 167 0.44 7.21 5.60
N ALA A 168 1.61 6.72 5.18
CA ALA A 168 2.56 6.08 6.09
C ALA A 168 3.03 7.04 7.20
N ALA A 169 3.34 8.29 6.87
CA ALA A 169 3.71 9.30 7.88
C ALA A 169 2.55 9.62 8.84
N ALA A 170 1.31 9.64 8.34
CA ALA A 170 0.13 9.83 9.20
C ALA A 170 -0.06 8.65 10.16
N MET A 171 0.07 7.42 9.68
CA MET A 171 -0.02 6.21 10.52
C MET A 171 1.07 6.19 11.59
N ILE A 172 2.32 6.52 11.26
CA ILE A 172 3.41 6.63 12.26
C ILE A 172 3.05 7.70 13.29
N SER A 173 2.58 8.86 12.85
CA SER A 173 2.23 9.98 13.75
C SER A 173 1.09 9.62 14.70
N ALA A 174 0.13 8.81 14.27
CA ALA A 174 -0.97 8.31 15.09
C ALA A 174 -0.50 7.25 16.10
N ALA A 175 0.29 6.27 15.65
CA ALA A 175 0.81 5.19 16.50
C ALA A 175 1.86 5.70 17.52
N ARG A 176 2.69 6.66 17.11
CA ARG A 176 3.81 7.20 17.89
C ARG A 176 3.87 8.73 17.72
N PRO A 177 3.09 9.49 18.50
CA PRO A 177 3.08 10.96 18.42
C PRO A 177 4.44 11.62 18.62
N ASP A 178 5.32 11.01 19.42
CA ASP A 178 6.71 11.44 19.63
C ASP A 178 7.56 11.38 18.35
N LEU A 179 7.23 10.50 17.42
CA LEU A 179 7.90 10.36 16.12
C LEU A 179 7.28 11.23 15.02
N ALA A 180 6.15 11.89 15.26
CA ALA A 180 5.42 12.65 14.25
C ALA A 180 6.26 13.71 13.51
N PRO A 181 7.13 14.50 14.17
CA PRO A 181 8.01 15.44 13.45
C PRO A 181 8.97 14.74 12.48
N ARG A 182 9.59 13.62 12.93
CA ARG A 182 10.50 12.83 12.09
C ARG A 182 9.77 12.17 10.91
N ALA A 183 8.57 11.62 11.15
CA ALA A 183 7.78 10.99 10.11
C ALA A 183 7.40 11.98 9.00
N ARG A 184 6.98 13.18 9.38
CA ARG A 184 6.68 14.25 8.42
C ARG A 184 7.91 14.75 7.67
N ALA A 185 9.03 14.91 8.35
CA ALA A 185 10.29 15.31 7.71
C ALA A 185 10.78 14.26 6.72
N ALA A 186 10.78 12.98 7.07
CA ALA A 186 11.16 11.89 6.18
C ALA A 186 10.22 11.79 4.96
N ALA A 187 8.90 11.94 5.16
CA ALA A 187 7.94 11.98 4.07
C ALA A 187 8.15 13.20 3.15
N ALA A 188 8.45 14.37 3.70
CA ALA A 188 8.76 15.57 2.91
C ALA A 188 10.00 15.35 2.02
N THR A 189 11.08 14.82 2.60
CA THR A 189 12.29 14.46 1.85
C THR A 189 12.02 13.40 0.76
N ALA A 190 11.17 12.41 1.04
CA ALA A 190 10.78 11.41 0.05
C ALA A 190 10.01 12.04 -1.12
N LEU A 191 9.14 13.03 -0.86
CA LEU A 191 8.38 13.74 -1.88
C LEU A 191 9.23 14.66 -2.78
N GLU A 192 10.49 14.93 -2.41
CA GLU A 192 11.46 15.63 -3.28
C GLU A 192 12.01 14.73 -4.41
N PHE A 193 11.66 13.44 -4.43
CA PHE A 193 12.06 12.55 -5.52
C PHE A 193 11.51 13.08 -6.86
N PRO A 194 12.33 13.18 -7.93
CA PRO A 194 11.97 13.89 -9.16
C PRO A 194 10.62 13.48 -9.76
N ALA A 195 10.29 12.20 -9.77
CA ALA A 195 9.02 11.72 -10.33
C ALA A 195 7.79 12.08 -9.46
N LEU A 196 8.00 12.53 -8.23
CA LEU A 196 6.95 13.00 -7.31
C LEU A 196 6.76 14.53 -7.38
N ALA A 197 7.57 15.23 -8.16
CA ALA A 197 7.44 16.69 -8.33
C ALA A 197 6.02 17.05 -8.78
N GLY A 198 5.32 17.83 -7.97
CA GLY A 198 3.94 18.25 -8.25
C GLY A 198 2.88 17.15 -8.10
N ALA A 199 3.17 16.01 -7.46
CA ALA A 199 2.22 14.93 -7.22
C ALA A 199 1.21 15.25 -6.11
N GLY A 200 1.54 16.13 -5.17
CA GLY A 200 0.68 16.54 -4.06
C GLY A 200 0.98 17.94 -3.55
N ASP A 201 0.10 18.46 -2.74
CA ASP A 201 0.17 19.76 -2.07
C ASP A 201 -0.05 19.60 -0.56
N GLY A 202 0.47 20.55 0.20
CA GLY A 202 0.33 20.59 1.65
C GLY A 202 1.32 19.68 2.39
N PRO A 203 1.37 19.77 3.72
CA PRO A 203 2.33 19.03 4.52
C PRO A 203 1.98 17.53 4.56
N PRO A 204 2.92 16.63 4.21
CA PRO A 204 2.67 15.19 4.24
C PRO A 204 2.43 14.68 5.68
N GLY A 205 1.66 13.63 5.81
CA GLY A 205 1.31 13.04 7.09
C GLY A 205 0.30 13.85 7.91
N THR A 206 -0.41 14.78 7.26
CA THR A 206 -1.46 15.60 7.89
C THR A 206 -2.74 15.61 7.06
N ALA A 207 -3.85 16.01 7.67
CA ALA A 207 -5.12 16.22 6.97
C ALA A 207 -5.05 17.33 5.90
N GLY A 208 -3.98 18.12 5.87
CA GLY A 208 -3.75 19.17 4.86
C GLY A 208 -3.17 18.63 3.54
N PHE A 209 -2.62 17.42 3.53
CA PHE A 209 -2.09 16.84 2.30
C PHE A 209 -3.19 16.53 1.28
N ARG A 210 -2.98 16.89 0.03
CA ARG A 210 -3.89 16.58 -1.09
C ARG A 210 -3.09 16.16 -2.32
N ARG A 211 -3.52 15.08 -2.96
CA ARG A 211 -2.97 14.68 -4.27
C ARG A 211 -3.42 15.63 -5.37
N ARG A 212 -2.57 15.86 -6.35
CA ARG A 212 -2.93 16.59 -7.58
C ARG A 212 -3.53 15.69 -8.67
N SER A 213 -3.69 14.41 -8.40
CA SER A 213 -4.34 13.43 -9.29
C SER A 213 -5.38 12.61 -8.54
N CYS A 214 -6.35 12.04 -9.27
CA CYS A 214 -7.36 11.16 -8.70
C CYS A 214 -6.93 9.69 -8.85
N CYS A 215 -7.14 8.86 -7.80
CA CYS A 215 -6.91 7.41 -7.86
C CYS A 215 -7.99 6.62 -8.61
N LEU A 216 -9.00 7.30 -9.14
CA LEU A 216 -10.14 6.75 -9.88
C LEU A 216 -11.18 6.00 -9.03
N ILE A 217 -10.97 5.81 -7.74
CA ILE A 217 -11.88 5.03 -6.89
C ILE A 217 -13.30 5.62 -6.83
N TYR A 218 -13.45 6.94 -7.02
CA TYR A 218 -14.75 7.60 -7.05
C TYR A 218 -15.69 7.04 -8.14
N ARG A 219 -15.14 6.38 -9.18
CA ARG A 219 -15.92 5.72 -10.24
C ARG A 219 -16.68 4.49 -9.75
N LEU A 220 -16.35 4.00 -8.56
CA LEU A 220 -17.03 2.89 -7.90
C LEU A 220 -18.11 3.38 -6.93
N ALA A 221 -18.26 4.68 -6.76
CA ALA A 221 -19.26 5.25 -5.86
C ALA A 221 -20.68 5.11 -6.44
N ALA A 222 -21.65 4.83 -5.58
CA ALA A 222 -23.06 4.71 -5.96
C ALA A 222 -23.72 6.07 -6.26
N GLY A 223 -23.05 7.18 -5.95
CA GLY A 223 -23.61 8.53 -6.14
C GLY A 223 -22.56 9.64 -6.14
N PRO A 224 -22.95 10.85 -6.57
CA PRO A 224 -22.03 12.00 -6.60
C PRO A 224 -21.57 12.38 -5.19
N GLY A 225 -20.25 12.38 -4.95
CA GLY A 225 -19.64 12.82 -3.68
C GLY A 225 -19.40 11.73 -2.65
N THR A 226 -19.83 10.49 -2.91
CA THR A 226 -19.49 9.32 -2.11
C THR A 226 -18.22 8.65 -2.66
N GLY A 227 -17.48 7.93 -1.82
CA GLY A 227 -16.30 7.15 -2.25
C GLY A 227 -15.06 7.99 -2.60
N LEU A 228 -14.92 9.21 -2.06
CA LEU A 228 -13.67 9.98 -2.18
C LEU A 228 -12.68 9.49 -1.11
N CYS A 229 -11.41 9.34 -1.50
CA CYS A 229 -10.31 9.08 -0.57
C CYS A 229 -9.96 10.34 0.25
N GLY A 230 -9.32 10.16 1.43
CA GLY A 230 -9.05 11.25 2.37
C GLY A 230 -8.20 12.40 1.81
N ASP A 231 -7.31 12.10 0.87
CA ASP A 231 -6.44 13.07 0.19
C ASP A 231 -6.88 13.39 -1.27
N CYS A 232 -8.18 13.22 -1.56
CA CYS A 232 -8.72 13.33 -2.92
C CYS A 232 -8.64 14.76 -3.46
N VAL A 233 -8.09 14.90 -4.68
CA VAL A 233 -8.10 16.16 -5.43
C VAL A 233 -9.52 16.69 -5.70
N LEU A 234 -10.52 15.82 -5.73
CA LEU A 234 -11.91 16.18 -6.03
C LEU A 234 -12.66 16.75 -4.81
N SER A 235 -12.17 16.55 -3.58
CA SER A 235 -12.79 17.08 -2.38
C SER A 235 -12.71 18.60 -2.24
N GLY A 236 -11.73 19.24 -2.89
CA GLY A 236 -11.57 20.70 -2.91
C GLY A 236 -12.37 21.45 -3.98
N ARG A 237 -12.96 20.75 -4.97
CA ARG A 237 -13.70 21.37 -6.09
C ARG A 237 -15.19 21.59 -5.82
N ARG A 238 -15.70 21.09 -4.71
CA ARG A 238 -17.08 21.30 -4.27
C ARG A 238 -17.08 22.34 -3.16
N GLY A 239 -17.70 23.49 -3.39
CA GLY A 239 -17.85 24.56 -2.42
C GLY A 239 -18.30 24.00 -1.08
N ARG A 240 -17.69 24.50 0.01
CA ARG A 240 -17.95 24.11 1.39
C ARG A 240 -19.45 24.24 1.73
N PRO A 241 -20.18 23.16 2.03
CA PRO A 241 -21.26 23.24 2.98
C PRO A 241 -20.65 23.18 4.39
N GLY A 242 -21.30 23.87 5.34
CA GLY A 242 -20.80 24.15 6.65
C GLY A 242 -20.29 22.95 7.45
N ARG A 243 -19.30 23.21 8.24
CA ARG A 243 -18.74 22.30 9.26
C ARG A 243 -19.81 21.91 10.27
N SER A 244 -20.07 20.64 10.35
CA SER A 244 -20.51 20.00 11.60
C SER A 244 -20.06 18.55 11.60
N GLY A 245 -19.28 18.14 12.63
CA GLY A 245 -19.02 16.73 12.95
C GLY A 245 -17.60 16.26 12.64
N GLN A 246 -16.94 15.94 13.68
CA GLN A 246 -15.67 15.23 13.88
C GLN A 246 -15.46 14.08 12.89
N ASP A 247 -14.58 14.28 11.90
CA ASP A 247 -14.04 13.19 11.08
C ASP A 247 -12.57 13.03 11.44
N GLU A 248 -12.23 11.91 12.06
CA GLU A 248 -10.88 11.51 12.40
C GLU A 248 -9.99 11.35 11.15
N PRO A 249 -8.75 11.86 11.16
CA PRO A 249 -7.83 11.75 10.02
C PRO A 249 -7.12 10.40 10.02
N GLY A 250 -7.73 9.40 9.48
CA GLY A 250 -7.18 8.04 9.34
C GLY A 250 -8.14 7.10 8.63
N ALA A 251 -9.40 7.41 8.70
CA ALA A 251 -10.50 6.54 8.33
C ALA A 251 -10.60 6.14 6.84
N ALA A 252 -9.98 6.85 5.91
CA ALA A 252 -10.22 6.60 4.49
C ALA A 252 -9.38 5.45 3.91
N VAL A 253 -8.17 5.23 4.40
CA VAL A 253 -7.36 4.06 4.02
C VAL A 253 -7.85 2.84 4.82
N ASP A 254 -8.20 3.06 6.11
CA ASP A 254 -8.77 2.03 6.98
C ASP A 254 -10.18 1.61 6.53
N GLN A 255 -11.05 2.53 6.11
CA GLN A 255 -12.40 2.18 5.60
C GLN A 255 -12.37 1.40 4.28
N LEU A 256 -11.38 1.59 3.42
CA LEU A 256 -11.23 0.75 2.23
C LEU A 256 -10.63 -0.61 2.60
N ALA A 257 -9.66 -0.64 3.52
CA ALA A 257 -9.12 -1.87 4.09
C ALA A 257 -10.21 -2.62 4.88
N ASP A 258 -10.98 -1.94 5.73
CA ASP A 258 -12.07 -2.54 6.51
C ASP A 258 -13.24 -3.03 5.63
N ARG A 259 -13.64 -2.32 4.60
CA ARG A 259 -14.69 -2.79 3.67
C ARG A 259 -14.26 -3.99 2.84
N VAL A 260 -12.97 -4.12 2.52
CA VAL A 260 -12.41 -5.30 1.88
C VAL A 260 -12.17 -6.42 2.91
N GLN A 261 -11.94 -6.12 4.20
CA GLN A 261 -11.82 -7.10 5.28
C GLN A 261 -13.15 -7.74 5.68
N VAL A 262 -14.25 -6.98 5.73
CA VAL A 262 -15.56 -7.48 6.19
C VAL A 262 -16.15 -8.55 5.24
N THR A 263 -15.77 -8.55 3.96
CA THR A 263 -16.20 -9.58 3.00
C THR A 263 -15.37 -10.88 3.05
N GLY A 264 -14.23 -10.90 3.78
CA GLY A 264 -13.36 -12.08 3.89
C GLY A 264 -13.64 -13.02 5.09
N MET A 265 -14.50 -12.64 6.05
CA MET A 265 -14.74 -13.43 7.29
C MET A 265 -16.04 -14.27 7.26
N GLY A 266 -16.42 -14.83 6.13
CA GLY A 266 -17.65 -15.62 5.99
C GLY A 266 -17.50 -17.01 5.39
N GLY A 267 -16.30 -17.56 5.29
CA GLY A 267 -16.07 -18.92 4.74
C GLY A 267 -15.37 -19.83 5.74
N ARG A 268 -16.12 -20.50 6.61
CA ARG A 268 -15.61 -21.72 7.26
C ARG A 268 -15.35 -22.74 6.17
N LEU A 269 -14.11 -23.14 5.99
CA LEU A 269 -13.75 -24.38 5.34
C LEU A 269 -14.26 -25.52 6.25
N GLY A 270 -15.44 -26.03 5.93
CA GLY A 270 -16.00 -27.24 6.49
C GLY A 270 -15.29 -28.43 5.86
N ASP A 271 -14.90 -29.36 6.71
CA ASP A 271 -14.42 -30.70 6.46
C ASP A 271 -15.17 -31.41 5.32
N HIS A 272 -14.48 -31.73 4.25
CA HIS A 272 -14.84 -32.82 3.33
C HIS A 272 -13.62 -33.21 2.48
N VAL A 273 -12.64 -33.89 3.08
CA VAL A 273 -11.78 -34.84 2.35
C VAL A 273 -11.42 -35.97 3.33
N GLN A 274 -12.32 -36.88 3.53
CA GLN A 274 -12.02 -38.26 3.89
C GLN A 274 -13.10 -39.14 3.26
N ASP A 275 -12.66 -40.02 2.42
CA ASP A 275 -13.27 -41.16 1.78
C ASP A 275 -13.30 -41.04 0.25
N ARG A 276 -12.24 -41.61 -0.33
CA ARG A 276 -12.24 -42.48 -1.51
C ARG A 276 -10.81 -42.82 -1.95
N LEU A 277 -10.30 -43.89 -1.48
CA LEU A 277 -9.36 -44.74 -2.24
C LEU A 277 -9.83 -46.19 -2.08
N PRO A 278 -9.88 -46.95 -3.21
CA PRO A 278 -10.08 -48.39 -3.16
C PRO A 278 -8.84 -49.13 -2.66
#